data_b61f1f3c1a46e298faa2178edc0ed3c3
#
_entry.id   b61f1f3c1a46e298faa2178edc0ed3c3
#
_cell.length_a   1.000
_cell.length_b   1.000
_cell.length_c   1.000
_cell.angle_alpha   90.00
_cell.angle_beta   90.00
_cell.angle_gamma   90.00
#
_symmetry.space_group_name_H-M   'P 1'
#
loop_
_entity.id
_entity.type
_entity.pdbx_description
1 polymer ?
#
loop_
_entity_poly.entity_id
_entity_poly.type
_entity_poly.pdbx_seq_one_letter_code
_entity_poly.pdbx_strand_id
1 'polypeptide(L)' 'MNNNLSYSIILFLSANHAVRAESVLLKESVNCKMIPVPRNISSECGVCVRIFWKDKEQALKILSALNIAVVKTEDIQ' A
#
# COMPACT_ATOMS: atom_id res chain seq x y z
N MET A 1 -16.55 19.80 2.45
CA MET A 1 -16.17 18.78 3.29
C MET A 1 -14.74 18.33 3.11
N ASN A 2 -14.05 18.22 4.17
CA ASN A 2 -12.67 17.83 4.10
C ASN A 2 -12.46 16.38 4.35
N ASN A 3 -11.62 15.81 3.56
CA ASN A 3 -11.13 14.51 3.83
C ASN A 3 -9.81 14.63 4.51
N ASN A 4 -9.79 14.26 5.73
CA ASN A 4 -8.54 14.31 6.45
C ASN A 4 -7.63 13.16 6.08
N LEU A 5 -8.21 12.04 5.66
CA LEU A 5 -7.43 10.88 5.28
C LEU A 5 -7.51 10.73 3.77
N SER A 6 -6.42 11.03 3.10
CA SER A 6 -6.39 10.96 1.65
C SER A 6 -5.77 9.67 1.13
N TYR A 7 -4.83 9.12 1.88
CA TYR A 7 -4.05 7.98 1.43
C TYR A 7 -3.92 6.93 2.52
N SER A 8 -3.63 5.73 2.07
CA SER A 8 -3.17 4.67 2.97
C SER A 8 -1.88 4.13 2.40
N ILE A 9 -1.00 3.68 3.26
CA ILE A 9 0.20 2.99 2.80
C ILE A 9 0.13 1.54 3.26
N ILE A 10 0.66 0.68 2.43
CA ILE A 10 0.69 -0.75 2.68
C ILE A 10 2.14 -1.16 2.81
N LEU A 11 2.47 -1.76 3.95
CA LEU A 11 3.82 -2.15 4.27
C LEU A 11 4.02 -3.63 4.02
N PHE A 12 5.18 -3.96 3.45
CA PHE A 12 5.50 -5.34 3.05
C PHE A 12 6.80 -5.77 3.71
N LEU A 13 7.06 -7.06 3.65
CA LEU A 13 8.28 -7.62 4.25
C LEU A 13 9.53 -7.21 3.48
N SER A 14 9.44 -7.02 2.18
CA SER A 14 10.60 -6.69 1.38
C SER A 14 10.21 -5.82 0.21
N ALA A 15 11.21 -5.20 -0.40
CA ALA A 15 10.99 -4.37 -1.58
C ALA A 15 10.40 -5.18 -2.73
N ASN A 16 10.80 -6.44 -2.85
CA ASN A 16 10.27 -7.29 -3.92
C ASN A 16 8.77 -7.49 -3.78
N HIS A 17 8.29 -7.66 -2.55
CA HIS A 17 6.85 -7.76 -2.31
C HIS A 17 6.15 -6.48 -2.69
N ALA A 18 6.75 -5.34 -2.37
CA ALA A 18 6.15 -4.05 -2.70
C ALA A 18 6.07 -3.85 -4.21
N VAL A 19 7.13 -4.19 -4.93
CA VAL A 19 7.15 -4.08 -6.38
C VAL A 19 6.06 -4.93 -7.01
N ARG A 20 5.93 -6.16 -6.54
CA ARG A 20 4.92 -7.05 -7.06
C ARG A 20 3.52 -6.53 -6.77
N ALA A 21 3.33 -6.03 -5.56
CA ALA A 21 2.03 -5.48 -5.17
C ALA A 21 1.65 -4.29 -6.04
N GLU A 22 2.58 -3.39 -6.28
CA GLU A 22 2.31 -2.25 -7.14
C GLU A 22 1.90 -2.69 -8.53
N SER A 23 2.64 -3.63 -9.10
CA SER A 23 2.35 -4.13 -10.44
C SER A 23 0.97 -4.73 -10.54
N VAL A 24 0.61 -5.55 -9.55
CA VAL A 24 -0.70 -6.21 -9.54
C VAL A 24 -1.82 -5.19 -9.37
N LEU A 25 -1.65 -4.24 -8.46
CA LEU A 25 -2.68 -3.25 -8.21
C LEU A 25 -2.92 -2.36 -9.43
N LEU A 26 -1.85 -1.99 -10.13
CA LEU A 26 -1.99 -1.20 -11.34
C LEU A 26 -2.73 -1.96 -12.42
N LYS A 27 -2.47 -3.26 -12.54
CA LYS A 27 -3.19 -4.10 -13.47
C LYS A 27 -4.68 -4.15 -13.18
N GLU A 28 -5.03 -4.06 -11.92
CA GLU A 28 -6.43 -4.11 -11.49
C GLU A 28 -7.05 -2.71 -11.45
N SER A 29 -6.38 -1.75 -12.03
CA SER A 29 -6.86 -0.38 -12.13
C SER A 29 -6.95 0.33 -10.78
N VAL A 30 -6.16 -0.10 -9.82
CA VAL A 30 -6.06 0.60 -8.55
C VAL A 30 -4.87 1.54 -8.63
N ASN A 31 -5.11 2.82 -8.49
CA ASN A 31 -4.04 3.82 -8.51
C ASN A 31 -3.15 3.62 -7.30
N CYS A 32 -1.87 3.44 -7.55
CA CYS A 32 -0.92 3.28 -6.46
C CYS A 32 0.46 3.73 -6.89
N LYS A 33 1.31 3.94 -5.90
CA LYS A 33 2.67 4.38 -6.15
C LYS A 33 3.57 3.88 -5.05
N MET A 34 4.73 3.39 -5.43
CA MET A 34 5.71 2.96 -4.45
C MET A 34 6.47 4.18 -3.95
N ILE A 35 6.56 4.33 -2.64
CA ILE A 35 7.22 5.47 -2.01
C ILE A 35 8.10 4.98 -0.87
N PRO A 36 9.06 5.81 -0.44
CA PRO A 36 9.81 5.48 0.78
C PRO A 36 8.87 5.48 1.97
N VAL A 37 9.14 4.61 2.93
CA VAL A 37 8.32 4.58 4.14
C VAL A 37 8.54 5.87 4.92
N PRO A 38 7.47 6.55 5.36
CA PRO A 38 7.62 7.77 6.15
C PRO A 38 8.42 7.52 7.42
N ARG A 39 9.15 8.53 7.86
CA ARG A 39 10.06 8.40 8.99
C ARG A 39 9.40 7.98 10.27
N ASN A 40 8.18 8.44 10.47
CA ASN A 40 7.48 8.14 11.71
C ASN A 40 6.87 6.75 11.74
N ILE A 41 7.07 5.97 10.67
CA ILE A 41 6.52 4.63 10.61
C ILE A 41 7.68 3.64 10.56
N SER A 42 7.66 2.71 11.49
CA SER A 42 8.70 1.71 11.58
C SER A 42 8.50 0.65 10.50
N SER A 43 9.56 0.34 9.76
CA SER A 43 9.50 -0.67 8.73
C SER A 43 10.90 -1.14 8.40
N GLU A 44 11.04 -2.42 8.16
CA GLU A 44 12.32 -2.99 7.74
C GLU A 44 12.49 -2.95 6.24
N CYS A 45 11.40 -2.70 5.52
CA CYS A 45 11.43 -2.77 4.08
C CYS A 45 12.01 -1.52 3.41
N GLY A 46 11.80 -0.37 3.98
CA GLY A 46 12.27 0.89 3.41
C GLY A 46 11.36 1.49 2.37
N VAL A 47 10.52 0.70 1.71
CA VAL A 47 9.56 1.20 0.73
C VAL A 47 8.19 0.62 1.03
N CYS A 48 7.16 1.32 0.60
CA CYS A 48 5.78 0.89 0.77
C CYS A 48 4.98 1.30 -0.44
N VAL A 49 3.75 0.85 -0.52
CA VAL A 49 2.85 1.21 -1.61
C VAL A 49 1.78 2.13 -1.08
N ARG A 50 1.66 3.29 -1.70
CA ARG A 50 0.65 4.28 -1.33
C ARG A 50 -0.55 4.14 -2.27
N ILE A 51 -1.74 4.11 -1.68
CA ILE A 51 -2.99 4.08 -2.45
C ILE A 51 -3.90 5.16 -1.91
N PHE A 52 -4.95 5.47 -2.67
CA PHE A 52 -6.00 6.34 -2.13
C PHE A 52 -6.73 5.58 -1.03
N TRP A 53 -7.05 6.30 0.03
CA TRP A 53 -7.73 5.69 1.16
C TRP A 53 -9.01 4.97 0.75
N LYS A 54 -9.74 5.53 -0.20
CA LYS A 54 -11.00 4.93 -0.64
C LYS A 54 -10.82 3.58 -1.31
N ASP A 55 -9.63 3.29 -1.80
CA ASP A 55 -9.36 2.03 -2.51
C ASP A 55 -8.74 0.98 -1.60
N LYS A 56 -8.57 1.29 -0.33
CA LYS A 56 -7.85 0.42 0.59
C LYS A 56 -8.45 -0.99 0.66
N GLU A 57 -9.75 -1.06 0.83
CA GLU A 57 -10.42 -2.34 0.98
C GLU A 57 -10.25 -3.21 -0.26
N GLN A 58 -10.44 -2.60 -1.43
CA GLN A 58 -10.29 -3.30 -2.68
C GLN A 58 -8.86 -3.79 -2.87
N ALA A 59 -7.89 -2.91 -2.57
CA ALA A 59 -6.48 -3.26 -2.71
C ALA A 59 -6.12 -4.44 -1.82
N LEU A 60 -6.57 -4.43 -0.59
CA LEU A 60 -6.26 -5.52 0.33
C LEU A 60 -6.89 -6.83 -0.12
N LYS A 61 -8.08 -6.78 -0.69
CA LYS A 61 -8.71 -7.98 -1.24
C LYS A 61 -7.91 -8.56 -2.39
N ILE A 62 -7.44 -7.70 -3.28
CA ILE A 62 -6.65 -8.15 -4.43
C ILE A 62 -5.36 -8.82 -3.95
N LEU A 63 -4.66 -8.17 -3.03
CA LEU A 63 -3.41 -8.72 -2.53
C LEU A 63 -3.61 -10.04 -1.80
N SER A 64 -4.67 -10.14 -1.04
CA SER A 64 -4.98 -11.36 -0.33
C SER A 64 -5.28 -12.50 -1.30
N ALA A 65 -6.03 -12.21 -2.36
CA ALA A 65 -6.39 -13.23 -3.34
C ALA A 65 -5.15 -13.78 -4.05
N LEU A 66 -4.09 -12.99 -4.14
CA LEU A 66 -2.86 -13.40 -4.79
C LEU A 66 -1.79 -13.84 -3.82
N ASN A 67 -2.15 -13.96 -2.55
CA ASN A 67 -1.24 -14.40 -1.50
C ASN A 67 -0.03 -13.49 -1.33
N ILE A 68 -0.22 -12.19 -1.53
CA ILE A 68 0.83 -11.22 -1.28
C ILE A 68 0.66 -10.74 0.16
N ALA A 69 1.57 -11.14 1.01
CA ALA A 69 1.47 -10.84 2.44
C ALA A 69 1.66 -9.37 2.73
N VAL A 70 0.78 -8.83 3.54
CA VAL A 70 0.83 -7.44 3.98
C VAL A 70 1.23 -7.43 5.45
N VAL A 71 2.23 -6.63 5.79
CA VAL A 71 2.66 -6.52 7.18
C VAL A 71 1.66 -5.70 7.98
N LYS A 72 1.34 -4.52 7.49
CA LYS A 72 0.33 -3.68 8.10
C LYS A 72 0.00 -2.52 7.17
N THR A 73 -1.02 -1.77 7.51
CA THR A 73 -1.40 -0.58 6.77
C THR A 73 -1.45 0.60 7.73
N GLU A 74 -1.20 1.79 7.19
CA GLU A 74 -1.30 3.04 7.94
C GLU A 74 -2.02 4.05 7.08
N ASP A 75 -2.97 4.74 7.67
CA ASP A 75 -3.69 5.79 6.95
C ASP A 75 -2.94 7.11 7.15
N ILE A 76 -2.79 7.86 6.07
CA ILE A 76 -2.05 9.13 6.11
C ILE A 76 -2.85 10.20 5.39
N GLN A 77 -2.56 11.43 5.73
CA GLN A 77 -3.23 12.57 5.11
C GLN A 77 -2.42 13.14 3.97
#